data_33aa07361cd1502174bbbf61f680d341
#
_entry.id   33aa07361cd1502174bbbf61f680d341
#
_cell.length_a   1.000
_cell.length_b   1.000
_cell.length_c   1.000
_cell.angle_alpha   90.00
_cell.angle_beta   90.00
_cell.angle_gamma   90.00
#
_symmetry.space_group_name_H-M   'P 1'
#
loop_
_entity.id
_entity.type
_entity.pdbx_description
1 polymer ?
#
loop_
_entity_poly.entity_id
_entity_poly.type
_entity_poly.pdbx_seq_one_letter_code
_entity_poly.pdbx_strand_id
1 'polypeptide(L)'
;MAAVAPETVDVPLLKDEASSMGLMMAPGIATITFYKGDVRAAEPALQAQLAKVVAANPWLAGKLVKSKAHGVVIRHPVEPSEADLGRLFFASSSPAGGAADKKKAFKLAPGTPYMKLCADLYKSSVMVGSGSAIVGKDKYVSSLTLAESSEAGSFALVFSLSHSVGDGRTYYEVLSMLRPGADVRALSSARVMGFGESMRDQCDRKPLEWVDKPATLCGMICGMSCNPKAKVYAFHLDDEKLAAAKAAGAQPGGDEGSEKESGSGGGGAAVPYVSTNDVLTSGFFKECGTRIGMMGMDCRGRLEGVGADLAGNYVTALVLDAGAFGSPAALRRLLQKGPPYTTITGKLPSCAALCCAAKANRFAMASNWSAFAKGDGLVALDGCELSLHLPVQPADMLTFDNLIPFASGVGRVGVLCATVSTDEAGLRASLPLGDVVSKELFPDK
;
A
#
# COMPACT_ATOMS: atom_id res chain seq x y z
N MET A 1 -5.39 43.96 15.81
CA MET A 1 -4.56 43.00 16.54
C MET A 1 -3.95 42.05 15.50
N ALA A 2 -2.62 41.97 15.44
CA ALA A 2 -1.98 40.96 14.58
C ALA A 2 -2.32 39.56 15.14
N ALA A 3 -2.86 38.68 14.28
CA ALA A 3 -3.11 37.31 14.72
C ALA A 3 -1.76 36.66 15.08
N VAL A 4 -1.66 36.13 16.30
CA VAL A 4 -0.49 35.36 16.72
C VAL A 4 -0.41 34.14 15.80
N ALA A 5 0.75 33.94 15.19
CA ALA A 5 0.96 32.77 14.33
C ALA A 5 0.77 31.49 15.19
N PRO A 6 0.07 30.47 14.70
CA PRO A 6 -0.15 29.25 15.46
C PRO A 6 1.21 28.59 15.81
N GLU A 7 1.30 28.06 17.01
CA GLU A 7 2.45 27.27 17.43
C GLU A 7 2.56 26.02 16.57
N THR A 8 3.78 25.73 16.07
CA THR A 8 4.03 24.59 15.18
C THR A 8 5.15 23.70 15.68
N VAL A 9 5.08 22.43 15.34
CA VAL A 9 6.10 21.41 15.62
C VAL A 9 6.70 20.94 14.30
N ASP A 10 8.03 20.79 14.28
CA ASP A 10 8.80 20.20 13.19
C ASP A 10 9.16 18.76 13.56
N VAL A 11 8.68 17.80 12.79
CA VAL A 11 9.00 16.37 12.93
C VAL A 11 9.94 15.97 11.80
N PRO A 12 11.22 15.67 12.11
CA PRO A 12 12.17 15.17 11.10
C PRO A 12 11.72 13.85 10.49
N LEU A 13 11.86 13.71 9.17
CA LEU A 13 11.62 12.45 8.47
C LEU A 13 12.77 11.47 8.67
N LEU A 14 12.51 10.16 8.51
CA LEU A 14 13.56 9.16 8.36
C LEU A 14 14.44 9.50 7.14
N LYS A 15 15.70 9.08 7.17
CA LYS A 15 16.65 9.31 6.07
C LYS A 15 16.07 8.82 4.73
N ASP A 16 15.45 7.65 4.73
CA ASP A 16 14.87 7.07 3.52
C ASP A 16 13.60 7.81 3.08
N GLU A 17 12.74 8.26 4.00
CA GLU A 17 11.58 9.12 3.72
C GLU A 17 11.99 10.46 3.09
N ALA A 18 13.07 11.07 3.59
CA ALA A 18 13.60 12.35 3.12
C ALA A 18 14.48 12.23 1.88
N SER A 19 14.83 11.03 1.46
CA SER A 19 15.66 10.80 0.26
C SER A 19 14.92 11.23 -0.99
N SER A 20 15.67 11.54 -2.06
CA SER A 20 15.06 11.86 -3.36
C SER A 20 14.16 10.74 -3.86
N MET A 21 14.53 9.49 -3.63
CA MET A 21 13.71 8.32 -3.97
C MET A 21 12.45 8.27 -3.10
N GLY A 22 12.57 8.38 -1.78
CA GLY A 22 11.43 8.37 -0.85
C GLY A 22 10.43 9.50 -1.16
N LEU A 23 10.92 10.70 -1.49
CA LEU A 23 10.07 11.82 -1.87
C LEU A 23 9.43 11.66 -3.27
N MET A 24 10.06 10.93 -4.19
CA MET A 24 9.53 10.65 -5.53
C MET A 24 8.58 9.44 -5.57
N MET A 25 8.59 8.59 -4.53
CA MET A 25 7.66 7.46 -4.46
C MET A 25 6.23 7.92 -4.70
N ALA A 26 5.39 6.97 -5.06
CA ALA A 26 4.02 7.20 -5.54
C ALA A 26 3.32 8.41 -4.89
N PRO A 27 2.51 9.14 -5.61
CA PRO A 27 1.58 10.10 -5.00
C PRO A 27 0.86 9.35 -3.89
N GLY A 28 0.43 9.91 -2.84
CA GLY A 28 -0.01 9.31 -1.59
C GLY A 28 -0.66 7.91 -1.70
N ILE A 29 -0.54 7.14 -0.66
CA ILE A 29 -1.35 5.93 -0.48
C ILE A 29 -2.80 6.36 -0.44
N ALA A 30 -3.67 5.69 -1.20
CA ALA A 30 -5.09 6.00 -1.18
C ALA A 30 -5.94 4.75 -1.40
N THR A 31 -7.14 4.79 -0.86
CA THR A 31 -8.22 3.86 -1.16
C THR A 31 -9.48 4.62 -1.52
N ILE A 32 -10.33 3.97 -2.30
CA ILE A 32 -11.68 4.40 -2.57
C ILE A 32 -12.65 3.36 -2.00
N THR A 33 -13.63 3.83 -1.23
CA THR A 33 -14.69 3.00 -0.66
C THR A 33 -16.02 3.46 -1.20
N PHE A 34 -16.76 2.57 -1.83
CA PHE A 34 -18.05 2.84 -2.43
C PHE A 34 -19.17 2.50 -1.45
N TYR A 35 -20.19 3.36 -1.43
CA TYR A 35 -21.36 3.20 -0.58
C TYR A 35 -22.66 3.38 -1.37
N LYS A 36 -23.69 2.67 -0.91
CA LYS A 36 -25.10 2.99 -1.18
C LYS A 36 -25.69 3.67 0.06
N GLY A 37 -26.37 4.78 -0.11
CA GLY A 37 -26.95 5.56 0.98
C GLY A 37 -26.96 7.05 0.70
N ASP A 38 -27.29 7.83 1.74
CA ASP A 38 -27.35 9.29 1.66
C ASP A 38 -26.02 9.90 2.13
N VAL A 39 -25.27 10.45 1.20
CA VAL A 39 -23.99 11.13 1.48
C VAL A 39 -24.17 12.32 2.43
N ARG A 40 -25.30 13.02 2.37
CA ARG A 40 -25.56 14.20 3.22
C ARG A 40 -25.82 13.80 4.68
N ALA A 41 -26.41 12.62 4.90
CA ALA A 41 -26.56 12.08 6.25
C ALA A 41 -25.23 11.61 6.84
N ALA A 42 -24.35 11.05 6.01
CA ALA A 42 -23.04 10.54 6.44
C ALA A 42 -22.00 11.66 6.71
N GLU A 43 -22.08 12.79 5.99
CA GLU A 43 -21.08 13.88 6.02
C GLU A 43 -20.82 14.44 7.43
N PRO A 44 -21.83 14.86 8.24
CA PRO A 44 -21.58 15.48 9.54
C PRO A 44 -20.89 14.55 10.54
N ALA A 45 -21.28 13.27 10.55
CA ALA A 45 -20.67 12.27 11.44
C ALA A 45 -19.20 12.02 11.08
N LEU A 46 -18.89 11.96 9.79
CA LEU A 46 -17.52 11.79 9.30
C LEU A 46 -16.66 13.01 9.57
N GLN A 47 -17.20 14.23 9.41
CA GLN A 47 -16.48 15.48 9.76
C GLN A 47 -16.16 15.55 11.25
N ALA A 48 -17.13 15.22 12.10
CA ALA A 48 -16.95 15.20 13.55
C ALA A 48 -15.88 14.16 13.96
N GLN A 49 -15.89 12.99 13.32
CA GLN A 49 -14.88 11.96 13.58
C GLN A 49 -13.49 12.37 13.07
N LEU A 50 -13.40 12.97 11.88
CA LEU A 50 -12.12 13.51 11.35
C LEU A 50 -11.54 14.54 12.32
N ALA A 51 -12.36 15.44 12.86
CA ALA A 51 -11.91 16.45 13.84
C ALA A 51 -11.26 15.79 15.06
N LYS A 52 -11.85 14.71 15.61
CA LYS A 52 -11.26 13.94 16.72
C LYS A 52 -9.94 13.28 16.30
N VAL A 53 -9.91 12.65 15.12
CA VAL A 53 -8.70 11.98 14.60
C VAL A 53 -7.56 12.97 14.41
N VAL A 54 -7.83 14.14 13.84
CA VAL A 54 -6.82 15.19 13.60
C VAL A 54 -6.39 15.84 14.92
N ALA A 55 -7.29 16.03 15.88
CA ALA A 55 -6.93 16.54 17.21
C ALA A 55 -5.97 15.58 17.95
N ALA A 56 -6.17 14.27 17.84
CA ALA A 56 -5.27 13.26 18.41
C ALA A 56 -3.99 13.05 17.57
N ASN A 57 -4.02 13.39 16.30
CA ASN A 57 -2.94 13.19 15.32
C ASN A 57 -2.69 14.48 14.51
N PRO A 58 -2.22 15.58 15.14
CA PRO A 58 -2.08 16.88 14.48
C PRO A 58 -1.19 16.87 13.25
N TRP A 59 -0.26 15.90 13.16
CA TRP A 59 0.63 15.72 12.02
C TRP A 59 -0.13 15.42 10.70
N LEU A 60 -1.39 14.96 10.76
CA LEU A 60 -2.25 14.81 9.57
C LEU A 60 -2.57 16.14 8.89
N ALA A 61 -2.61 17.25 9.68
CA ALA A 61 -2.71 18.61 9.17
C ALA A 61 -1.32 19.23 8.92
N GLY A 62 -0.30 18.41 8.80
CA GLY A 62 1.07 18.83 8.53
C GLY A 62 1.34 19.10 7.06
N LYS A 63 2.44 19.81 6.82
CA LYS A 63 2.99 20.12 5.48
C LYS A 63 4.45 19.71 5.43
N LEU A 64 4.91 19.24 4.26
CA LEU A 64 6.32 18.96 4.06
C LEU A 64 7.07 20.26 3.78
N VAL A 65 8.04 20.60 4.64
CA VAL A 65 8.85 21.80 4.50
C VAL A 65 10.33 21.48 4.57
N LYS A 66 11.16 22.32 3.93
CA LYS A 66 12.62 22.22 4.04
C LYS A 66 13.08 22.90 5.31
N SER A 67 13.81 22.18 6.14
CA SER A 67 14.47 22.67 7.36
C SER A 67 15.98 22.70 7.17
N LYS A 68 16.63 23.78 7.61
CA LYS A 68 18.11 23.88 7.55
C LYS A 68 18.78 22.84 8.46
N ALA A 69 18.15 22.50 9.58
CA ALA A 69 18.72 21.59 10.57
C ALA A 69 18.47 20.11 10.24
N HIS A 70 17.31 19.78 9.61
CA HIS A 70 16.85 18.40 9.50
C HIS A 70 16.49 17.96 8.07
N GLY A 71 16.79 18.76 7.05
CA GLY A 71 16.42 18.45 5.68
C GLY A 71 14.93 18.65 5.42
N VAL A 72 14.16 17.57 5.21
CA VAL A 72 12.71 17.65 5.07
C VAL A 72 12.04 17.23 6.37
N VAL A 73 11.08 18.02 6.82
CA VAL A 73 10.31 17.79 8.04
C VAL A 73 8.80 17.87 7.77
N ILE A 74 8.01 17.23 8.60
CA ILE A 74 6.57 17.49 8.70
C ILE A 74 6.43 18.68 9.67
N ARG A 75 5.96 19.81 9.19
CA ARG A 75 5.57 20.94 10.04
C ARG A 75 4.07 20.93 10.23
N HIS A 76 3.61 20.82 11.46
CA HIS A 76 2.18 20.80 11.78
C HIS A 76 1.85 21.74 12.94
N PRO A 77 0.62 22.26 13.01
CA PRO A 77 0.18 23.02 14.19
C PRO A 77 0.12 22.10 15.42
N VAL A 78 0.37 22.65 16.61
CA VAL A 78 0.13 21.93 17.88
C VAL A 78 -1.35 21.62 18.00
N GLU A 79 -2.20 22.62 17.70
CA GLU A 79 -3.65 22.50 17.69
C GLU A 79 -4.17 22.86 16.28
N PRO A 80 -4.63 21.87 15.49
CA PRO A 80 -5.24 22.13 14.20
C PRO A 80 -6.53 22.97 14.33
N SER A 81 -6.63 24.00 13.50
CA SER A 81 -7.79 24.90 13.46
C SER A 81 -8.95 24.34 12.64
N GLU A 82 -10.15 24.94 12.78
CA GLU A 82 -11.28 24.64 11.90
C GLU A 82 -10.96 24.89 10.42
N ALA A 83 -10.12 25.90 10.13
CA ALA A 83 -9.66 26.17 8.78
C ALA A 83 -8.77 25.04 8.23
N ASP A 84 -7.93 24.41 9.08
CA ASP A 84 -7.15 23.23 8.70
C ASP A 84 -8.08 22.05 8.42
N LEU A 85 -9.06 21.80 9.29
CA LEU A 85 -10.06 20.73 9.10
C LEU A 85 -10.86 20.95 7.80
N GLY A 86 -11.30 22.16 7.52
CA GLY A 86 -12.03 22.49 6.29
C GLY A 86 -11.21 22.32 5.01
N ARG A 87 -9.87 22.32 5.12
CA ARG A 87 -8.97 22.05 3.97
C ARG A 87 -8.59 20.57 3.85
N LEU A 88 -8.68 19.81 4.93
CA LEU A 88 -8.45 18.34 4.93
C LEU A 88 -9.68 17.59 4.43
N PHE A 89 -10.86 18.10 4.73
CA PHE A 89 -12.12 17.48 4.35
C PHE A 89 -12.75 18.18 3.14
N PHE A 90 -13.16 17.40 2.19
CA PHE A 90 -13.87 17.87 0.99
C PHE A 90 -15.10 16.99 0.75
N ALA A 91 -16.26 17.60 0.65
CA ALA A 91 -17.49 16.93 0.19
C ALA A 91 -18.00 17.63 -1.07
N SER A 92 -18.32 16.85 -2.12
CA SER A 92 -18.86 17.39 -3.36
C SER A 92 -20.28 17.95 -3.19
N SER A 93 -20.97 17.55 -2.12
CA SER A 93 -22.29 18.05 -1.71
C SER A 93 -22.26 19.43 -1.05
N SER A 94 -21.11 19.85 -0.51
CA SER A 94 -21.00 21.10 0.25
C SER A 94 -20.30 22.20 -0.56
N PRO A 95 -20.97 23.32 -0.88
CA PRO A 95 -20.36 24.46 -1.56
C PRO A 95 -19.37 25.24 -0.69
N ALA A 96 -19.16 24.85 0.57
CA ALA A 96 -18.42 25.61 1.57
C ALA A 96 -16.90 25.42 1.56
N GLY A 97 -16.32 24.79 0.55
CA GLY A 97 -14.87 24.81 0.35
C GLY A 97 -14.43 26.23 0.00
N GLY A 98 -13.70 26.90 0.95
CA GLY A 98 -13.25 28.28 0.81
C GLY A 98 -12.60 28.56 -0.55
N ALA A 99 -12.81 29.75 -1.05
CA ALA A 99 -12.56 30.24 -2.40
C ALA A 99 -11.10 30.18 -2.92
N ALA A 100 -10.15 29.63 -2.19
CA ALA A 100 -8.73 29.60 -2.56
C ALA A 100 -8.30 28.35 -3.35
N ASP A 101 -8.98 27.22 -3.18
CA ASP A 101 -8.71 25.99 -3.94
C ASP A 101 -10.01 25.55 -4.63
N LYS A 102 -10.26 26.03 -5.84
CA LYS A 102 -11.23 25.41 -6.75
C LYS A 102 -10.69 24.03 -7.14
N LYS A 103 -10.68 23.11 -6.17
CA LYS A 103 -10.48 21.69 -6.46
C LYS A 103 -11.55 21.35 -7.47
N LYS A 104 -11.17 20.90 -8.66
CA LYS A 104 -12.12 20.36 -9.62
C LYS A 104 -12.91 19.30 -8.90
N ALA A 105 -14.21 19.55 -8.69
CA ALA A 105 -15.09 18.61 -8.02
C ALA A 105 -14.96 17.26 -8.72
N PHE A 106 -14.41 16.26 -8.03
CA PHE A 106 -14.38 14.91 -8.54
C PHE A 106 -15.80 14.34 -8.40
N LYS A 107 -16.39 13.97 -9.51
CA LYS A 107 -17.69 13.26 -9.52
C LYS A 107 -17.43 11.83 -9.94
N LEU A 108 -17.96 10.91 -9.16
CA LEU A 108 -17.94 9.50 -9.48
C LEU A 108 -18.95 9.25 -10.61
N ALA A 109 -18.47 8.74 -11.75
CA ALA A 109 -19.34 8.30 -12.83
C ALA A 109 -19.45 6.76 -12.78
N PRO A 110 -20.67 6.21 -12.65
CA PRO A 110 -20.89 4.75 -12.70
C PRO A 110 -20.33 4.16 -13.99
N GLY A 111 -19.89 2.92 -13.92
CA GLY A 111 -19.32 2.21 -15.07
C GLY A 111 -17.97 2.74 -15.54
N THR A 112 -17.32 3.66 -14.80
CA THR A 112 -15.97 4.10 -15.14
C THR A 112 -14.98 2.96 -14.85
N PRO A 113 -14.25 2.44 -15.87
CA PRO A 113 -13.26 1.39 -15.64
C PRO A 113 -12.20 1.81 -14.61
N TYR A 114 -11.74 0.86 -13.80
CA TYR A 114 -10.84 1.10 -12.66
C TYR A 114 -9.60 1.94 -13.02
N MET A 115 -8.93 1.64 -14.12
CA MET A 115 -7.73 2.38 -14.52
C MET A 115 -8.04 3.84 -14.89
N LYS A 116 -9.20 4.07 -15.51
CA LYS A 116 -9.66 5.43 -15.80
C LYS A 116 -10.06 6.16 -14.50
N LEU A 117 -10.75 5.49 -13.59
CA LEU A 117 -11.11 6.01 -12.28
C LEU A 117 -9.85 6.43 -11.50
N CYS A 118 -8.83 5.60 -11.44
CA CYS A 118 -7.55 5.94 -10.82
C CYS A 118 -6.91 7.16 -11.49
N ALA A 119 -6.84 7.19 -12.82
CA ALA A 119 -6.28 8.31 -13.56
C ALA A 119 -7.05 9.64 -13.31
N ASP A 120 -8.37 9.58 -13.22
CA ASP A 120 -9.21 10.75 -12.93
C ASP A 120 -9.01 11.23 -11.48
N LEU A 121 -8.86 10.32 -10.51
CA LEU A 121 -8.51 10.64 -9.12
C LEU A 121 -7.15 11.35 -9.03
N TYR A 122 -6.13 10.84 -9.70
CA TYR A 122 -4.79 11.46 -9.70
C TYR A 122 -4.74 12.83 -10.40
N LYS A 123 -5.58 13.05 -11.39
CA LYS A 123 -5.72 14.36 -12.07
C LYS A 123 -6.52 15.37 -11.26
N SER A 124 -7.37 14.88 -10.37
CA SER A 124 -8.12 15.70 -9.43
C SER A 124 -7.22 16.09 -8.25
N SER A 125 -7.61 17.12 -7.51
CA SER A 125 -6.91 17.49 -6.27
C SER A 125 -7.36 16.69 -5.04
N VAL A 126 -8.07 15.59 -5.25
CA VAL A 126 -8.51 14.65 -4.20
C VAL A 126 -7.32 13.88 -3.62
N MET A 127 -6.36 13.53 -4.48
CA MET A 127 -5.18 12.79 -4.10
C MET A 127 -4.09 13.71 -3.57
N VAL A 128 -3.44 13.26 -2.49
CA VAL A 128 -2.20 13.90 -2.02
C VAL A 128 -1.08 13.59 -3.02
N GLY A 129 -0.34 14.61 -3.43
CA GLY A 129 0.78 14.44 -4.34
C GLY A 129 1.96 13.68 -3.71
N SER A 130 2.92 13.27 -4.55
CA SER A 130 4.20 12.72 -4.05
C SER A 130 4.91 13.75 -3.17
N GLY A 131 5.78 13.28 -2.28
CA GLY A 131 6.56 14.16 -1.40
C GLY A 131 7.27 15.28 -2.18
N SER A 132 7.93 14.95 -3.30
CA SER A 132 8.58 15.93 -4.17
C SER A 132 7.61 16.96 -4.79
N ALA A 133 6.37 16.56 -5.02
CA ALA A 133 5.33 17.44 -5.55
C ALA A 133 4.73 18.40 -4.52
N ILE A 134 4.83 18.09 -3.21
CA ILE A 134 4.22 18.88 -2.13
C ILE A 134 5.22 19.58 -1.21
N VAL A 135 6.49 19.17 -1.18
CA VAL A 135 7.54 19.82 -0.36
C VAL A 135 7.63 21.31 -0.67
N GLY A 136 7.57 22.14 0.39
CA GLY A 136 7.64 23.59 0.28
C GLY A 136 6.40 24.26 -0.29
N LYS A 137 5.33 23.51 -0.51
CA LYS A 137 4.03 24.04 -0.98
C LYS A 137 3.02 24.05 0.16
N ASP A 138 2.01 24.89 0.04
CA ASP A 138 0.89 24.97 0.99
C ASP A 138 -0.10 23.82 0.76
N LYS A 139 0.39 22.56 0.93
CA LYS A 139 -0.40 21.34 0.76
C LYS A 139 -0.23 20.43 1.96
N TYR A 140 -1.34 19.92 2.47
CA TYR A 140 -1.34 18.97 3.58
C TYR A 140 -0.86 17.57 3.15
N VAL A 141 -0.38 16.81 4.11
CA VAL A 141 0.07 15.43 3.90
C VAL A 141 -1.08 14.42 3.86
N SER A 142 -2.30 14.84 4.20
CA SER A 142 -3.48 13.98 4.15
C SER A 142 -4.68 14.69 3.51
N SER A 143 -5.66 13.94 3.05
CA SER A 143 -6.91 14.45 2.46
C SER A 143 -8.01 13.40 2.60
N LEU A 144 -9.21 13.84 2.98
CA LEU A 144 -10.42 13.02 3.05
C LEU A 144 -11.48 13.63 2.14
N THR A 145 -12.05 12.84 1.24
CA THR A 145 -13.02 13.32 0.27
C THR A 145 -14.25 12.43 0.22
N LEU A 146 -15.44 13.02 0.33
CA LEU A 146 -16.71 12.41 -0.04
C LEU A 146 -17.04 12.85 -1.47
N ALA A 147 -17.07 11.87 -2.39
CA ALA A 147 -17.39 12.10 -3.79
C ALA A 147 -18.80 11.58 -4.09
N GLU A 148 -19.73 12.46 -4.43
CA GLU A 148 -21.05 12.06 -4.91
C GLU A 148 -20.92 11.32 -6.25
N SER A 149 -21.76 10.29 -6.42
CA SER A 149 -21.96 9.65 -7.71
C SER A 149 -23.00 10.43 -8.53
N SER A 150 -22.92 10.33 -9.86
CA SER A 150 -24.00 10.75 -10.73
C SER A 150 -25.22 9.83 -10.61
N GLU A 151 -25.07 8.64 -10.01
CA GLU A 151 -26.15 7.74 -9.65
C GLU A 151 -26.68 8.12 -8.25
N ALA A 152 -27.98 8.42 -8.18
CA ALA A 152 -28.62 8.80 -6.93
C ALA A 152 -28.53 7.70 -5.87
N GLY A 153 -28.22 8.09 -4.62
CA GLY A 153 -28.07 7.13 -3.52
C GLY A 153 -26.75 6.35 -3.54
N SER A 154 -25.77 6.82 -4.32
CA SER A 154 -24.42 6.24 -4.36
C SER A 154 -23.37 7.32 -4.15
N PHE A 155 -22.30 7.00 -3.44
CA PHE A 155 -21.15 7.90 -3.24
C PHE A 155 -19.88 7.10 -2.92
N ALA A 156 -18.75 7.79 -2.89
CA ALA A 156 -17.49 7.18 -2.48
C ALA A 156 -16.74 8.03 -1.46
N LEU A 157 -16.04 7.38 -0.56
CA LEU A 157 -15.06 7.96 0.35
C LEU A 157 -13.66 7.71 -0.20
N VAL A 158 -12.88 8.76 -0.37
CA VAL A 158 -11.46 8.67 -0.75
C VAL A 158 -10.63 9.25 0.39
N PHE A 159 -9.83 8.42 1.04
CA PHE A 159 -8.79 8.87 1.94
C PHE A 159 -7.45 8.80 1.22
N SER A 160 -6.61 9.80 1.36
CA SER A 160 -5.26 9.85 0.79
C SER A 160 -4.27 10.38 1.81
N LEU A 161 -3.12 9.70 1.94
CA LEU A 161 -2.03 10.04 2.83
C LEU A 161 -0.72 10.05 2.04
N SER A 162 0.11 11.09 2.17
CA SER A 162 1.43 11.12 1.53
C SER A 162 2.29 9.92 1.95
N HIS A 163 2.79 9.17 0.99
CA HIS A 163 3.67 8.02 1.29
C HIS A 163 5.00 8.46 1.94
N SER A 164 5.37 9.75 1.83
CA SER A 164 6.56 10.28 2.52
C SER A 164 6.38 10.42 4.03
N VAL A 165 5.17 10.27 4.57
CA VAL A 165 4.92 10.44 6.00
C VAL A 165 4.36 9.19 6.68
N GLY A 166 3.96 8.18 5.89
CA GLY A 166 3.42 6.94 6.43
C GLY A 166 3.32 5.84 5.38
N ASP A 167 3.41 4.61 5.86
CA ASP A 167 3.24 3.38 5.11
C ASP A 167 1.79 2.87 5.14
N GLY A 168 1.56 1.72 4.51
CA GLY A 168 0.23 1.09 4.47
C GLY A 168 -0.36 0.82 5.86
N ARG A 169 0.47 0.47 6.85
CA ARG A 169 0.02 0.28 8.24
C ARG A 169 -0.46 1.60 8.84
N THR A 170 0.35 2.65 8.79
CA THR A 170 -0.03 4.00 9.26
C THR A 170 -1.31 4.47 8.58
N TYR A 171 -1.42 4.23 7.27
CA TYR A 171 -2.59 4.58 6.48
C TYR A 171 -3.87 3.92 7.03
N TYR A 172 -3.86 2.58 7.22
CA TYR A 172 -5.04 1.85 7.68
C TYR A 172 -5.36 2.09 9.17
N GLU A 173 -4.35 2.38 10.00
CA GLU A 173 -4.58 2.81 11.38
C GLU A 173 -5.36 4.12 11.42
N VAL A 174 -5.00 5.10 10.58
CA VAL A 174 -5.76 6.36 10.46
C VAL A 174 -7.13 6.11 9.85
N LEU A 175 -7.22 5.33 8.76
CA LEU A 175 -8.48 5.02 8.09
C LEU A 175 -9.49 4.37 9.05
N SER A 176 -9.05 3.42 9.88
CA SER A 176 -9.93 2.74 10.84
C SER A 176 -10.50 3.69 11.90
N MET A 177 -9.74 4.71 12.29
CA MET A 177 -10.20 5.74 13.24
C MET A 177 -11.21 6.73 12.62
N LEU A 178 -11.31 6.80 11.28
CA LEU A 178 -12.28 7.67 10.59
C LEU A 178 -13.71 7.11 10.63
N ARG A 179 -13.91 5.88 11.04
CA ARG A 179 -15.26 5.33 11.25
C ARG A 179 -15.97 6.11 12.36
N PRO A 180 -17.15 6.68 12.13
CA PRO A 180 -17.91 7.36 13.17
C PRO A 180 -18.10 6.46 14.41
N GLY A 181 -17.81 7.01 15.59
CA GLY A 181 -17.88 6.26 16.85
C GLY A 181 -16.70 5.32 17.12
N ALA A 182 -15.72 5.20 16.24
CA ALA A 182 -14.50 4.45 16.53
C ALA A 182 -13.65 5.15 17.59
N ASP A 183 -12.93 4.35 18.39
CA ASP A 183 -11.94 4.87 19.32
C ASP A 183 -10.80 5.54 18.56
N VAL A 184 -10.45 6.75 19.00
CA VAL A 184 -9.36 7.52 18.42
C VAL A 184 -8.15 7.46 19.35
N ARG A 185 -7.00 7.11 18.77
CA ARG A 185 -5.73 7.08 19.49
C ARG A 185 -4.69 7.99 18.84
N ALA A 186 -3.79 8.51 19.62
CA ALA A 186 -2.62 9.20 19.11
C ALA A 186 -1.61 8.18 18.56
N LEU A 187 -1.13 8.41 17.35
CA LEU A 187 0.01 7.72 16.78
C LEU A 187 1.24 8.60 16.92
N SER A 188 2.34 8.03 17.39
CA SER A 188 3.59 8.78 17.53
C SER A 188 4.15 9.13 16.16
N SER A 189 4.19 10.42 15.82
CA SER A 189 4.83 10.91 14.61
C SER A 189 6.35 11.08 14.76
N ALA A 190 6.89 10.96 15.98
CA ALA A 190 8.33 10.97 16.21
C ALA A 190 9.02 9.80 15.50
N ARG A 191 10.14 10.08 14.85
CA ARG A 191 10.87 9.06 14.08
C ARG A 191 11.95 8.39 14.91
N VAL A 192 12.04 7.06 14.79
CA VAL A 192 13.17 6.26 15.31
C VAL A 192 14.33 6.39 14.33
N MET A 193 15.17 7.38 14.52
CA MET A 193 16.20 7.79 13.54
C MET A 193 17.22 6.68 13.22
N GLY A 194 17.42 5.71 14.11
CA GLY A 194 18.26 4.52 13.89
C GLY A 194 17.58 3.40 13.10
N PHE A 195 16.31 3.53 12.70
CA PHE A 195 15.53 2.48 12.06
C PHE A 195 16.23 1.85 10.86
N GLY A 196 16.79 2.66 9.95
CA GLY A 196 17.42 2.15 8.72
C GLY A 196 18.60 1.22 8.99
N GLU A 197 19.43 1.49 10.00
CA GLU A 197 20.54 0.61 10.39
C GLU A 197 20.03 -0.65 11.09
N SER A 198 19.13 -0.50 12.07
CA SER A 198 18.51 -1.65 12.74
C SER A 198 17.83 -2.59 11.76
N MET A 199 17.13 -2.05 10.77
CA MET A 199 16.50 -2.82 9.71
C MET A 199 17.54 -3.60 8.88
N ARG A 200 18.64 -2.97 8.47
CA ARG A 200 19.70 -3.65 7.71
C ARG A 200 20.38 -4.75 8.51
N ASP A 201 20.57 -4.55 9.81
CA ASP A 201 21.20 -5.55 10.68
C ASP A 201 20.31 -6.77 10.94
N GLN A 202 19.00 -6.57 11.00
CA GLN A 202 18.03 -7.62 11.32
C GLN A 202 17.36 -8.24 10.08
N CYS A 203 17.36 -7.54 8.95
CA CYS A 203 17.00 -8.10 7.65
C CYS A 203 18.27 -8.51 6.89
N ASP A 204 18.13 -9.24 5.79
CA ASP A 204 19.31 -9.62 5.00
C ASP A 204 19.99 -8.39 4.40
N ARG A 205 21.13 -7.99 4.97
CA ARG A 205 21.86 -6.77 4.59
C ARG A 205 22.28 -6.77 3.12
N LYS A 206 22.76 -7.91 2.60
CA LYS A 206 23.26 -8.01 1.22
C LYS A 206 22.20 -7.72 0.16
N PRO A 207 20.99 -8.30 0.19
CA PRO A 207 19.92 -7.94 -0.73
C PRO A 207 19.47 -6.48 -0.62
N LEU A 208 19.41 -5.92 0.60
CA LEU A 208 19.04 -4.52 0.81
C LEU A 208 20.11 -3.57 0.20
N GLU A 209 21.38 -3.82 0.48
CA GLU A 209 22.47 -3.05 -0.14
C GLU A 209 22.52 -3.21 -1.66
N TRP A 210 22.10 -4.38 -2.18
CA TRP A 210 22.02 -4.60 -3.62
C TRP A 210 20.90 -3.74 -4.25
N VAL A 211 19.73 -3.64 -3.62
CA VAL A 211 18.62 -2.77 -4.06
C VAL A 211 19.05 -1.30 -4.05
N ASP A 212 19.76 -0.87 -3.01
CA ASP A 212 20.20 0.52 -2.83
C ASP A 212 21.28 0.95 -3.84
N LYS A 213 21.91 0.02 -4.57
CA LYS A 213 22.94 0.37 -5.56
C LYS A 213 22.33 1.17 -6.72
N PRO A 214 22.90 2.33 -7.08
CA PRO A 214 22.40 3.13 -8.20
C PRO A 214 22.29 2.33 -9.51
N ALA A 215 23.22 1.42 -9.77
CA ALA A 215 23.19 0.57 -10.95
C ALA A 215 22.01 -0.43 -10.93
N THR A 216 21.67 -1.00 -9.77
CA THR A 216 20.49 -1.88 -9.62
C THR A 216 19.22 -1.10 -9.88
N LEU A 217 19.11 0.08 -9.27
CA LEU A 217 17.96 0.97 -9.44
C LEU A 217 17.81 1.41 -10.90
N CYS A 218 18.89 1.83 -11.55
CA CYS A 218 18.88 2.15 -12.98
C CYS A 218 18.42 0.94 -13.82
N GLY A 219 18.92 -0.25 -13.50
CA GLY A 219 18.51 -1.48 -14.19
C GLY A 219 17.02 -1.79 -14.02
N MET A 220 16.49 -1.62 -12.82
CA MET A 220 15.05 -1.80 -12.53
C MET A 220 14.20 -0.76 -13.28
N ILE A 221 14.55 0.52 -13.22
CA ILE A 221 13.84 1.60 -13.93
C ILE A 221 13.88 1.36 -15.44
N CYS A 222 15.04 0.99 -15.98
CA CYS A 222 15.17 0.67 -17.40
C CYS A 222 14.29 -0.52 -17.78
N GLY A 223 14.30 -1.60 -17.01
CA GLY A 223 13.42 -2.76 -17.20
C GLY A 223 11.94 -2.38 -17.18
N MET A 224 11.51 -1.62 -16.19
CA MET A 224 10.14 -1.12 -16.09
C MET A 224 9.76 -0.24 -17.28
N SER A 225 10.67 0.62 -17.74
CA SER A 225 10.43 1.52 -18.89
C SER A 225 10.29 0.75 -20.22
N CYS A 226 10.89 -0.43 -20.33
CA CYS A 226 10.79 -1.30 -21.51
C CYS A 226 9.57 -2.24 -21.48
N ASN A 227 8.92 -2.37 -20.34
CA ASN A 227 7.74 -3.22 -20.19
C ASN A 227 6.50 -2.55 -20.82
N PRO A 228 5.54 -3.34 -21.34
CA PRO A 228 4.21 -2.83 -21.66
C PRO A 228 3.53 -2.30 -20.41
N LYS A 229 2.46 -1.53 -20.58
CA LYS A 229 1.59 -1.18 -19.47
C LYS A 229 0.96 -2.44 -18.88
N ALA A 230 0.95 -2.54 -17.56
CA ALA A 230 0.35 -3.69 -16.89
C ALA A 230 -1.16 -3.75 -17.16
N LYS A 231 -1.65 -4.96 -17.34
CA LYS A 231 -3.08 -5.25 -17.24
C LYS A 231 -3.42 -5.37 -15.76
N VAL A 232 -4.56 -4.80 -15.35
CA VAL A 232 -4.99 -4.81 -13.96
C VAL A 232 -6.27 -5.58 -13.83
N TYR A 233 -6.26 -6.52 -12.89
CA TYR A 233 -7.36 -7.40 -12.54
C TYR A 233 -7.63 -7.30 -11.03
N ALA A 234 -8.88 -7.47 -10.61
CA ALA A 234 -9.21 -7.58 -9.20
C ALA A 234 -10.28 -8.65 -8.98
N PHE A 235 -9.98 -9.57 -8.08
CA PHE A 235 -10.81 -10.73 -7.78
C PHE A 235 -11.08 -10.82 -6.28
N HIS A 236 -12.22 -11.38 -5.91
CA HIS A 236 -12.39 -11.94 -4.58
C HIS A 236 -11.59 -13.23 -4.46
N LEU A 237 -11.19 -13.58 -3.25
CA LEU A 237 -10.67 -14.93 -2.99
C LEU A 237 -11.83 -15.93 -2.95
N ASP A 238 -11.56 -17.13 -3.45
CA ASP A 238 -12.40 -18.29 -3.32
C ASP A 238 -11.95 -19.06 -2.06
N ASP A 239 -12.80 -19.12 -1.06
CA ASP A 239 -12.46 -19.67 0.25
C ASP A 239 -12.15 -21.18 0.18
N GLU A 240 -12.85 -21.94 -0.67
CA GLU A 240 -12.61 -23.38 -0.84
C GLU A 240 -11.28 -23.63 -1.51
N LYS A 241 -11.00 -22.95 -2.61
CA LYS A 241 -9.71 -23.04 -3.30
C LYS A 241 -8.56 -22.57 -2.39
N LEU A 242 -8.79 -21.52 -1.61
CA LEU A 242 -7.80 -21.02 -0.66
C LEU A 242 -7.51 -22.02 0.44
N ALA A 243 -8.55 -22.66 1.00
CA ALA A 243 -8.38 -23.70 2.01
C ALA A 243 -7.61 -24.91 1.44
N ALA A 244 -7.96 -25.35 0.24
CA ALA A 244 -7.25 -26.42 -0.46
C ALA A 244 -5.77 -26.06 -0.73
N ALA A 245 -5.51 -24.84 -1.22
CA ALA A 245 -4.15 -24.36 -1.48
C ALA A 245 -3.31 -24.25 -0.18
N LYS A 246 -3.93 -23.84 0.93
CA LYS A 246 -3.25 -23.83 2.25
C LYS A 246 -2.93 -25.23 2.73
N ALA A 247 -3.87 -26.18 2.60
CA ALA A 247 -3.65 -27.56 3.02
C ALA A 247 -2.53 -28.21 2.19
N ALA A 248 -2.55 -28.05 0.86
CA ALA A 248 -1.50 -28.55 -0.02
C ALA A 248 -0.15 -27.87 0.25
N GLY A 249 -0.16 -26.55 0.48
CA GLY A 249 1.06 -25.77 0.72
C GLY A 249 1.74 -26.05 2.07
N ALA A 250 1.04 -26.61 3.05
CA ALA A 250 1.60 -26.99 4.35
C ALA A 250 2.31 -28.36 4.34
N GLN A 251 2.02 -29.19 3.34
CA GLN A 251 2.63 -30.54 3.21
C GLN A 251 4.12 -30.43 2.85
N PRO A 252 4.94 -31.43 3.21
CA PRO A 252 6.29 -31.53 2.68
C PRO A 252 6.20 -31.59 1.14
N GLY A 253 6.87 -30.67 0.46
CA GLY A 253 6.85 -30.65 -1.01
C GLY A 253 7.38 -31.95 -1.56
N GLY A 254 6.54 -32.75 -2.18
CA GLY A 254 6.93 -33.77 -3.11
C GLY A 254 7.50 -33.09 -4.34
N ASP A 255 8.79 -33.08 -4.46
CA ASP A 255 9.50 -32.64 -5.67
C ASP A 255 9.32 -33.74 -6.75
N GLU A 256 8.16 -33.76 -7.41
CA GLU A 256 7.99 -34.54 -8.62
C GLU A 256 8.53 -33.73 -9.80
N GLY A 257 9.79 -33.93 -10.11
CA GLY A 257 10.34 -33.61 -11.43
C GLY A 257 11.44 -32.58 -11.50
N SER A 258 12.57 -32.80 -10.86
CA SER A 258 13.85 -32.35 -11.40
C SER A 258 14.94 -33.35 -11.06
N GLU A 259 15.59 -33.82 -12.11
CA GLU A 259 16.69 -34.78 -12.06
C GLU A 259 17.84 -34.32 -11.18
N LYS A 260 18.42 -35.28 -10.52
CA LYS A 260 19.57 -35.26 -9.63
C LYS A 260 20.70 -34.35 -10.11
N GLU A 261 21.01 -33.32 -9.34
CA GLU A 261 22.38 -32.92 -9.12
C GLU A 261 22.67 -32.93 -7.62
N SER A 262 23.67 -33.72 -7.27
CA SER A 262 24.13 -34.07 -5.94
C SER A 262 24.66 -32.86 -5.16
N GLY A 263 24.06 -32.55 -4.00
CA GLY A 263 24.67 -31.61 -3.04
C GLY A 263 23.72 -31.21 -1.92
N SER A 264 23.85 -31.88 -0.76
CA SER A 264 23.26 -31.57 0.56
C SER A 264 21.74 -31.41 0.65
N GLY A 265 21.10 -32.49 1.07
CA GLY A 265 19.68 -32.66 1.30
C GLY A 265 19.07 -31.68 2.31
N GLY A 266 18.16 -30.89 1.81
CA GLY A 266 17.18 -30.16 2.59
C GLY A 266 15.78 -30.55 2.16
N GLY A 267 15.39 -31.79 2.41
CA GLY A 267 13.97 -32.19 2.36
C GLY A 267 13.22 -31.29 3.31
N GLY A 268 12.45 -30.33 2.78
CA GLY A 268 11.80 -29.29 3.57
C GLY A 268 10.78 -29.89 4.53
N ALA A 269 11.04 -29.83 5.84
CA ALA A 269 10.10 -30.26 6.86
C ALA A 269 8.73 -29.58 6.65
N ALA A 270 7.65 -30.31 6.93
CA ALA A 270 6.30 -29.75 6.93
C ALA A 270 6.24 -28.51 7.82
N VAL A 271 5.47 -27.54 7.41
CA VAL A 271 5.16 -26.37 8.25
C VAL A 271 3.79 -26.56 8.90
N PRO A 272 3.57 -26.06 10.15
CA PRO A 272 2.31 -26.27 10.84
C PRO A 272 1.13 -25.61 10.12
N TYR A 273 1.39 -24.56 9.34
CA TYR A 273 0.40 -23.87 8.50
C TYR A 273 1.08 -22.97 7.48
N VAL A 274 0.34 -22.60 6.44
CA VAL A 274 0.67 -21.49 5.55
C VAL A 274 -0.43 -20.44 5.58
N SER A 275 -0.06 -19.16 5.48
CA SER A 275 -1.03 -18.06 5.47
C SER A 275 -1.56 -17.78 4.06
N THR A 276 -2.66 -17.03 3.98
CA THR A 276 -3.15 -16.48 2.71
C THR A 276 -2.06 -15.73 1.95
N ASN A 277 -1.26 -14.93 2.66
CA ASN A 277 -0.16 -14.18 2.04
C ASN A 277 0.91 -15.10 1.44
N ASP A 278 1.24 -16.21 2.09
CA ASP A 278 2.25 -17.15 1.57
C ASP A 278 1.78 -17.80 0.27
N VAL A 279 0.50 -18.23 0.24
CA VAL A 279 -0.12 -18.83 -0.94
C VAL A 279 -0.15 -17.84 -2.11
N LEU A 280 -0.64 -16.61 -1.85
CA LEU A 280 -0.80 -15.60 -2.89
C LEU A 280 0.56 -15.11 -3.42
N THR A 281 1.51 -14.79 -2.53
CA THR A 281 2.82 -14.29 -2.93
C THR A 281 3.62 -15.34 -3.70
N SER A 282 3.68 -16.58 -3.19
CA SER A 282 4.38 -17.67 -3.86
C SER A 282 3.74 -18.00 -5.21
N GLY A 283 2.41 -18.14 -5.27
CA GLY A 283 1.67 -18.44 -6.50
C GLY A 283 1.86 -17.35 -7.55
N PHE A 284 1.71 -16.08 -7.16
CA PHE A 284 1.86 -14.93 -8.07
C PHE A 284 3.28 -14.81 -8.63
N PHE A 285 4.30 -14.89 -7.78
CA PHE A 285 5.68 -14.78 -8.23
C PHE A 285 6.06 -15.93 -9.17
N LYS A 286 5.58 -17.15 -8.92
CA LYS A 286 5.78 -18.29 -9.83
C LYS A 286 5.08 -18.07 -11.16
N GLU A 287 3.81 -17.68 -11.14
CA GLU A 287 3.02 -17.43 -12.35
C GLU A 287 3.64 -16.35 -13.23
N CYS A 288 4.11 -15.27 -12.64
CA CYS A 288 4.78 -14.20 -13.36
C CYS A 288 6.19 -14.59 -13.83
N GLY A 289 6.71 -15.78 -13.50
CA GLY A 289 8.09 -16.17 -13.80
C GLY A 289 9.10 -15.22 -13.14
N THR A 290 8.79 -14.78 -11.93
CA THR A 290 9.61 -13.82 -11.16
C THR A 290 10.95 -14.43 -10.81
N ARG A 291 12.03 -13.68 -11.06
CA ARG A 291 13.37 -14.06 -10.61
C ARG A 291 13.72 -13.43 -9.26
N ILE A 292 13.35 -12.17 -9.09
CA ILE A 292 13.51 -11.43 -7.83
C ILE A 292 12.14 -10.86 -7.44
N GLY A 293 11.59 -11.35 -6.35
CA GLY A 293 10.39 -10.84 -5.74
C GLY A 293 10.73 -9.86 -4.62
N MET A 294 9.92 -8.84 -4.44
CA MET A 294 9.96 -7.97 -3.26
C MET A 294 8.64 -8.10 -2.51
N MET A 295 8.72 -8.38 -1.23
CA MET A 295 7.55 -8.49 -0.36
C MET A 295 7.62 -7.46 0.76
N GLY A 296 6.61 -6.60 0.86
CA GLY A 296 6.50 -5.63 1.94
C GLY A 296 6.32 -6.31 3.30
N MET A 297 7.11 -5.92 4.29
CA MET A 297 7.03 -6.38 5.67
C MET A 297 6.97 -5.20 6.63
N ASP A 298 5.93 -5.14 7.46
CA ASP A 298 5.86 -4.21 8.59
C ASP A 298 6.87 -4.59 9.66
N CYS A 299 7.72 -3.66 10.04
CA CYS A 299 8.78 -3.87 11.03
C CYS A 299 8.32 -3.60 12.47
N ARG A 300 7.14 -3.01 12.68
CA ARG A 300 6.62 -2.71 14.02
C ARG A 300 6.35 -3.99 14.81
N GLY A 301 6.86 -4.03 16.03
CA GLY A 301 6.79 -5.22 16.88
C GLY A 301 7.64 -6.41 16.42
N ARG A 302 8.46 -6.22 15.36
CA ARG A 302 9.38 -7.23 14.84
C ARG A 302 10.84 -6.85 15.02
N LEU A 303 11.12 -5.56 14.91
CA LEU A 303 12.45 -5.01 15.13
C LEU A 303 12.50 -4.28 16.46
N GLU A 304 13.63 -4.40 17.16
CA GLU A 304 13.86 -3.75 18.42
C GLU A 304 13.71 -2.22 18.29
N GLY A 305 13.04 -1.58 19.24
CA GLY A 305 12.81 -0.14 19.25
C GLY A 305 11.72 0.36 18.29
N VAL A 306 11.10 -0.52 17.48
CA VAL A 306 10.04 -0.16 16.54
C VAL A 306 8.68 -0.53 17.12
N GLY A 307 8.08 0.39 17.88
CA GLY A 307 6.79 0.21 18.56
C GLY A 307 5.59 0.15 17.61
N ALA A 308 4.48 -0.39 18.12
CA ALA A 308 3.26 -0.58 17.33
C ALA A 308 2.49 0.74 17.06
N ASP A 309 2.72 1.76 17.87
CA ASP A 309 2.06 3.08 17.84
C ASP A 309 2.75 4.11 16.94
N LEU A 310 3.87 3.72 16.31
CA LEU A 310 4.64 4.63 15.46
C LEU A 310 3.92 4.91 14.14
N ALA A 311 3.69 6.19 13.82
CA ALA A 311 3.35 6.66 12.49
C ALA A 311 4.63 6.91 11.69
N GLY A 312 4.67 6.46 10.42
CA GLY A 312 5.86 6.63 9.56
C GLY A 312 6.04 5.46 8.60
N ASN A 313 7.16 5.42 7.90
CA ASN A 313 7.52 4.31 7.03
C ASN A 313 8.44 3.33 7.77
N TYR A 314 7.83 2.46 8.55
CA TYR A 314 8.52 1.36 9.25
C TYR A 314 8.29 0.03 8.54
N VAL A 315 8.41 0.06 7.22
CA VAL A 315 8.29 -1.10 6.33
C VAL A 315 9.62 -1.35 5.64
N THR A 316 9.94 -2.62 5.45
CA THR A 316 11.03 -3.04 4.55
C THR A 316 10.47 -3.89 3.43
N ALA A 317 11.21 -3.99 2.33
CA ALA A 317 10.94 -4.95 1.29
C ALA A 317 11.91 -6.13 1.44
N LEU A 318 11.40 -7.29 1.83
CA LEU A 318 12.16 -8.53 1.77
C LEU A 318 12.41 -8.87 0.30
N VAL A 319 13.66 -8.93 -0.08
CA VAL A 319 14.09 -9.30 -1.45
C VAL A 319 14.24 -10.82 -1.49
N LEU A 320 13.44 -11.47 -2.32
CA LEU A 320 13.27 -12.91 -2.35
C LEU A 320 13.71 -13.48 -3.70
N ASP A 321 14.46 -14.58 -3.70
CA ASP A 321 14.70 -15.37 -4.91
C ASP A 321 13.74 -16.56 -5.02
N ALA A 322 13.82 -17.32 -6.12
CA ALA A 322 12.96 -18.46 -6.36
C ALA A 322 13.05 -19.54 -5.28
N GLY A 323 14.20 -19.71 -4.61
CA GLY A 323 14.33 -20.63 -3.50
C GLY A 323 13.53 -20.19 -2.28
N ALA A 324 13.45 -18.88 -2.04
CA ALA A 324 12.72 -18.33 -0.89
C ALA A 324 11.19 -18.31 -1.11
N PHE A 325 10.71 -18.05 -2.33
CA PHE A 325 9.28 -18.00 -2.63
C PHE A 325 8.76 -19.19 -3.43
N GLY A 326 9.57 -20.18 -3.78
CA GLY A 326 9.22 -21.30 -4.66
C GLY A 326 8.05 -22.15 -4.18
N SER A 327 7.73 -22.12 -2.89
CA SER A 327 6.49 -22.69 -2.35
C SER A 327 5.97 -21.87 -1.16
N PRO A 328 4.66 -21.96 -0.86
CA PRO A 328 4.10 -21.32 0.35
C PRO A 328 4.81 -21.76 1.64
N ALA A 329 5.21 -23.03 1.73
CA ALA A 329 5.95 -23.54 2.88
C ALA A 329 7.36 -22.95 2.99
N ALA A 330 8.08 -22.77 1.87
CA ALA A 330 9.41 -22.15 1.89
C ALA A 330 9.33 -20.71 2.42
N LEU A 331 8.37 -19.93 1.91
CA LEU A 331 8.13 -18.57 2.36
C LEU A 331 7.72 -18.54 3.85
N ARG A 332 6.85 -19.47 4.28
CA ARG A 332 6.45 -19.58 5.70
C ARG A 332 7.64 -19.89 6.60
N ARG A 333 8.49 -20.85 6.25
CA ARG A 333 9.69 -21.17 7.02
C ARG A 333 10.61 -19.97 7.19
N LEU A 334 10.82 -19.22 6.10
CA LEU A 334 11.62 -18.01 6.13
C LEU A 334 11.04 -16.99 7.13
N LEU A 335 9.73 -16.73 7.04
CA LEU A 335 9.08 -15.73 7.90
C LEU A 335 8.99 -16.18 9.37
N GLN A 336 8.80 -17.47 9.64
CA GLN A 336 8.74 -18.02 11.01
C GLN A 336 10.09 -18.02 11.72
N LYS A 337 11.17 -18.14 10.97
CA LYS A 337 12.52 -18.08 11.55
C LYS A 337 12.79 -16.75 12.27
N GLY A 338 12.10 -15.68 11.83
CA GLY A 338 12.31 -14.34 12.35
C GLY A 338 13.67 -13.74 11.96
N PRO A 339 13.95 -12.54 12.46
CA PRO A 339 15.25 -11.90 12.22
C PRO A 339 16.42 -12.67 12.87
N PRO A 340 17.62 -12.65 12.26
CA PRO A 340 17.92 -12.09 10.95
C PRO A 340 17.35 -12.95 9.82
N TYR A 341 16.63 -12.30 8.89
CA TYR A 341 16.06 -13.00 7.74
C TYR A 341 17.15 -13.31 6.72
N THR A 342 17.15 -14.53 6.17
CA THR A 342 17.98 -14.90 5.02
C THR A 342 17.06 -15.13 3.82
N THR A 343 17.01 -14.16 2.92
CA THR A 343 15.97 -14.05 1.89
C THR A 343 16.45 -14.47 0.50
N ILE A 344 17.76 -14.57 0.31
CA ILE A 344 18.40 -15.00 -0.93
C ILE A 344 19.10 -16.33 -0.71
N THR A 345 18.69 -17.36 -1.46
CA THR A 345 19.28 -18.70 -1.41
C THR A 345 20.34 -18.91 -2.49
N GLY A 346 20.31 -18.09 -3.55
CA GLY A 346 21.23 -18.15 -4.69
C GLY A 346 22.06 -16.90 -4.87
N LYS A 347 22.35 -16.57 -6.13
CA LYS A 347 23.08 -15.36 -6.50
C LYS A 347 22.13 -14.25 -6.94
N LEU A 348 22.33 -13.05 -6.41
CA LEU A 348 21.64 -11.85 -6.90
C LEU A 348 22.03 -11.58 -8.36
N PRO A 349 21.08 -11.18 -9.22
CA PRO A 349 21.38 -10.86 -10.60
C PRO A 349 22.32 -9.65 -10.70
N SER A 350 23.14 -9.62 -11.75
CA SER A 350 23.92 -8.43 -12.06
C SER A 350 23.01 -7.28 -12.50
N CYS A 351 23.47 -6.04 -12.32
CA CYS A 351 22.69 -4.87 -12.75
C CYS A 351 22.40 -4.87 -14.25
N ALA A 352 23.35 -5.34 -15.07
CA ALA A 352 23.14 -5.52 -16.51
C ALA A 352 22.03 -6.54 -16.83
N ALA A 353 21.87 -7.55 -15.99
CA ALA A 353 20.82 -8.55 -16.12
C ALA A 353 19.40 -8.06 -15.74
N LEU A 354 19.29 -6.88 -15.14
CA LEU A 354 18.00 -6.21 -14.87
C LEU A 354 17.56 -5.30 -16.03
N CYS A 355 18.49 -4.97 -16.94
CA CYS A 355 18.18 -4.17 -18.13
C CYS A 355 17.45 -4.99 -19.20
N CYS A 356 16.57 -4.33 -19.87
CA CYS A 356 15.74 -4.56 -21.07
C CYS A 356 15.75 -5.90 -21.81
N ALA A 357 16.71 -6.75 -21.69
CA ALA A 357 16.90 -7.78 -22.72
C ALA A 357 16.34 -9.15 -22.37
N ALA A 358 15.85 -9.39 -21.19
CA ALA A 358 15.53 -10.76 -20.86
C ALA A 358 14.24 -10.91 -20.06
N LYS A 359 13.27 -11.57 -20.67
CA LYS A 359 12.15 -12.23 -19.97
C LYS A 359 12.61 -13.04 -18.73
N ALA A 360 13.91 -13.32 -18.60
CA ALA A 360 14.53 -14.07 -17.52
C ALA A 360 14.82 -13.26 -16.24
N ASN A 361 14.68 -11.93 -16.26
CA ASN A 361 15.00 -11.07 -15.11
C ASN A 361 13.77 -10.33 -14.57
N ARG A 362 12.65 -11.02 -14.55
CA ARG A 362 11.40 -10.45 -14.10
C ARG A 362 11.46 -10.08 -12.62
N PHE A 363 11.05 -8.85 -12.36
CA PHE A 363 10.86 -8.29 -11.04
C PHE A 363 9.37 -8.25 -10.73
N ALA A 364 8.99 -8.66 -9.53
CA ALA A 364 7.62 -8.54 -9.05
C ALA A 364 7.57 -8.06 -7.60
N MET A 365 6.46 -7.45 -7.22
CA MET A 365 6.23 -6.93 -5.88
C MET A 365 4.93 -7.49 -5.29
N ALA A 366 4.93 -7.75 -4.00
CA ALA A 366 3.75 -8.11 -3.24
C ALA A 366 3.63 -7.23 -1.99
N SER A 367 2.48 -6.58 -1.81
CA SER A 367 2.20 -5.73 -0.65
C SER A 367 0.84 -6.10 -0.07
N ASN A 368 0.83 -6.74 1.07
CA ASN A 368 -0.40 -7.23 1.70
C ASN A 368 -1.06 -6.15 2.57
N TRP A 369 -2.13 -5.54 2.07
CA TRP A 369 -2.93 -4.56 2.79
C TRP A 369 -4.12 -5.18 3.54
N SER A 370 -4.52 -6.41 3.20
CA SER A 370 -5.64 -7.08 3.87
C SER A 370 -5.38 -7.32 5.35
N ALA A 371 -4.10 -7.44 5.74
CA ALA A 371 -3.70 -7.63 7.12
C ALA A 371 -3.97 -6.41 8.01
N PHE A 372 -4.05 -5.22 7.43
CA PHE A 372 -4.24 -3.96 8.17
C PHE A 372 -5.73 -3.60 8.37
N ALA A 373 -6.61 -4.08 7.50
CA ALA A 373 -8.05 -3.81 7.53
C ALA A 373 -8.87 -4.95 8.18
N LYS A 374 -8.29 -5.63 9.18
CA LYS A 374 -8.97 -6.74 9.87
C LYS A 374 -10.14 -6.24 10.72
N GLY A 375 -11.20 -7.05 10.77
CA GLY A 375 -12.39 -6.75 11.56
C GLY A 375 -13.10 -5.50 11.05
N ASP A 376 -13.26 -4.52 11.93
CA ASP A 376 -13.93 -3.24 11.64
C ASP A 376 -12.99 -2.18 11.02
N GLY A 377 -11.89 -2.59 10.39
CA GLY A 377 -10.87 -1.68 9.84
C GLY A 377 -11.31 -0.84 8.64
N LEU A 378 -12.49 -1.12 8.07
CA LEU A 378 -13.09 -0.28 7.04
C LEU A 378 -14.07 0.73 7.66
N VAL A 379 -14.23 1.87 7.00
CA VAL A 379 -15.11 2.95 7.47
C VAL A 379 -16.58 2.54 7.24
N ALA A 380 -17.25 2.04 8.26
CA ALA A 380 -18.70 1.87 8.22
C ALA A 380 -19.37 3.22 8.50
N LEU A 381 -20.43 3.54 7.75
CA LEU A 381 -21.21 4.76 7.88
C LEU A 381 -22.65 4.39 8.19
N ASP A 382 -23.25 4.99 9.23
CA ASP A 382 -24.61 4.69 9.66
C ASP A 382 -25.62 4.97 8.53
N GLY A 383 -26.52 4.01 8.33
CA GLY A 383 -27.52 4.11 7.25
C GLY A 383 -26.97 3.93 5.83
N CYS A 384 -25.67 3.58 5.69
CA CYS A 384 -25.04 3.33 4.40
C CYS A 384 -24.52 1.91 4.30
N GLU A 385 -24.68 1.29 3.13
CA GLU A 385 -24.11 -0.01 2.79
C GLU A 385 -22.75 0.18 2.13
N LEU A 386 -21.67 -0.34 2.72
CA LEU A 386 -20.36 -0.44 2.09
C LEU A 386 -20.41 -1.52 1.02
N SER A 387 -20.33 -1.13 -0.24
CA SER A 387 -20.41 -2.06 -1.37
C SER A 387 -19.07 -2.60 -1.82
N LEU A 388 -18.03 -1.76 -1.84
CA LEU A 388 -16.69 -2.16 -2.27
C LEU A 388 -15.63 -1.20 -1.72
N HIS A 389 -14.49 -1.75 -1.29
CA HIS A 389 -13.30 -0.99 -0.93
C HIS A 389 -12.14 -1.41 -1.82
N LEU A 390 -11.41 -0.46 -2.40
CA LEU A 390 -10.33 -0.71 -3.35
C LEU A 390 -9.11 0.17 -3.08
N PRO A 391 -7.88 -0.37 -3.22
CA PRO A 391 -6.68 0.44 -3.37
C PRO A 391 -6.77 1.32 -4.62
N VAL A 392 -6.24 2.54 -4.59
CA VAL A 392 -6.08 3.40 -5.76
C VAL A 392 -4.64 3.31 -6.25
N GLN A 393 -4.44 2.85 -7.48
CA GLN A 393 -3.11 2.66 -8.06
C GLN A 393 -2.79 3.72 -9.11
N PRO A 394 -1.53 4.20 -9.15
CA PRO A 394 -1.10 5.15 -10.18
C PRO A 394 -1.05 4.46 -11.55
N ALA A 395 -1.99 4.79 -12.40
CA ALA A 395 -2.18 4.15 -13.71
C ALA A 395 -0.91 4.15 -14.59
N ASP A 396 -0.12 5.23 -14.51
CA ASP A 396 1.07 5.41 -15.36
C ASP A 396 2.33 4.72 -14.80
N MET A 397 2.30 4.27 -13.55
CA MET A 397 3.47 3.66 -12.87
C MET A 397 3.40 2.11 -12.86
N LEU A 398 2.31 1.51 -13.30
CA LEU A 398 2.16 0.05 -13.32
C LEU A 398 2.80 -0.54 -14.58
N THR A 399 4.12 -0.71 -14.55
CA THR A 399 4.92 -1.30 -15.63
C THR A 399 5.68 -2.55 -15.17
N PHE A 400 5.26 -3.14 -14.05
CA PHE A 400 5.82 -4.36 -13.47
C PHE A 400 4.71 -5.19 -12.79
N ASP A 401 5.03 -6.44 -12.50
CA ASP A 401 4.10 -7.34 -11.83
C ASP A 401 3.94 -6.96 -10.36
N ASN A 402 2.70 -6.68 -9.93
CA ASN A 402 2.39 -6.23 -8.59
C ASN A 402 1.13 -6.90 -8.04
N LEU A 403 1.21 -7.39 -6.82
CA LEU A 403 0.14 -8.09 -6.10
C LEU A 403 -0.23 -7.31 -4.84
N ILE A 404 -1.51 -6.98 -4.70
CA ILE A 404 -2.03 -6.32 -3.50
C ILE A 404 -3.26 -7.06 -2.99
N PRO A 405 -3.12 -7.97 -2.02
CA PRO A 405 -4.25 -8.45 -1.24
C PRO A 405 -4.81 -7.31 -0.38
N PHE A 406 -6.12 -7.10 -0.40
CA PHE A 406 -6.79 -6.02 0.32
C PHE A 406 -8.14 -6.48 0.89
N ALA A 407 -8.68 -5.75 1.86
CA ALA A 407 -10.06 -5.96 2.29
C ALA A 407 -11.00 -5.32 1.26
N SER A 408 -11.77 -6.13 0.54
CA SER A 408 -12.71 -5.63 -0.48
C SER A 408 -14.07 -5.24 0.09
N GLY A 409 -14.35 -5.65 1.32
CA GLY A 409 -15.57 -5.40 2.09
C GLY A 409 -15.45 -6.04 3.46
N VAL A 410 -16.50 -5.94 4.27
CA VAL A 410 -16.52 -6.53 5.61
C VAL A 410 -16.35 -8.05 5.51
N GLY A 411 -15.30 -8.58 6.13
CA GLY A 411 -15.00 -10.02 6.12
C GLY A 411 -14.58 -10.60 4.77
N ARG A 412 -14.42 -9.78 3.72
CA ARG A 412 -14.08 -10.23 2.37
C ARG A 412 -12.70 -9.75 1.96
N VAL A 413 -11.89 -10.66 1.43
CA VAL A 413 -10.56 -10.34 0.89
C VAL A 413 -10.63 -10.31 -0.63
N GLY A 414 -10.10 -9.22 -1.18
CA GLY A 414 -9.84 -9.06 -2.60
C GLY A 414 -8.35 -9.15 -2.90
N VAL A 415 -8.03 -9.40 -4.15
CA VAL A 415 -6.66 -9.41 -4.67
C VAL A 415 -6.63 -8.54 -5.93
N LEU A 416 -5.81 -7.51 -5.91
CA LEU A 416 -5.52 -6.69 -7.08
C LEU A 416 -4.20 -7.17 -7.67
N CYS A 417 -4.24 -7.59 -8.92
CA CYS A 417 -3.09 -8.04 -9.71
C CYS A 417 -2.85 -7.05 -10.85
N ALA A 418 -1.71 -6.38 -10.84
CA ALA A 418 -1.21 -5.70 -12.03
C ALA A 418 -0.12 -6.58 -12.63
N THR A 419 -0.21 -6.92 -13.91
CA THR A 419 0.74 -7.84 -14.53
C THR A 419 1.10 -7.45 -15.96
N VAL A 420 2.39 -7.58 -16.26
CA VAL A 420 2.98 -7.47 -17.61
C VAL A 420 3.39 -8.83 -18.16
N SER A 421 3.37 -9.87 -17.31
CA SER A 421 4.00 -11.18 -17.56
C SER A 421 3.01 -12.29 -17.82
N THR A 422 1.78 -12.17 -17.34
CA THR A 422 0.71 -13.18 -17.46
C THR A 422 -0.64 -12.52 -17.73
N ASP A 423 -1.67 -13.31 -17.91
CA ASP A 423 -3.05 -12.86 -18.14
C ASP A 423 -4.00 -13.42 -17.07
N GLU A 424 -5.30 -13.16 -17.23
CA GLU A 424 -6.32 -13.63 -16.31
C GLU A 424 -6.35 -15.15 -16.18
N ALA A 425 -6.18 -15.87 -17.30
CA ALA A 425 -6.21 -17.34 -17.30
C ALA A 425 -5.06 -17.92 -16.48
N GLY A 426 -3.84 -17.40 -16.66
CA GLY A 426 -2.68 -17.78 -15.86
C GLY A 426 -2.85 -17.46 -14.38
N LEU A 427 -3.37 -16.27 -14.06
CA LEU A 427 -3.65 -15.90 -12.67
C LEU A 427 -4.67 -16.84 -12.01
N ARG A 428 -5.77 -17.19 -12.71
CA ARG A 428 -6.80 -18.12 -12.21
C ARG A 428 -6.31 -19.56 -12.07
N ALA A 429 -5.37 -19.97 -12.88
CA ALA A 429 -4.74 -21.29 -12.77
C ALA A 429 -3.81 -21.41 -11.56
N SER A 430 -3.17 -20.32 -11.18
CA SER A 430 -2.10 -20.31 -10.16
C SER A 430 -2.52 -19.78 -8.80
N LEU A 431 -3.65 -19.04 -8.72
CA LEU A 431 -4.12 -18.40 -7.51
C LEU A 431 -5.55 -18.83 -7.16
N PRO A 432 -5.91 -18.87 -5.87
CA PRO A 432 -7.25 -19.23 -5.41
C PRO A 432 -8.26 -18.10 -5.64
N LEU A 433 -8.46 -17.72 -6.90
CA LEU A 433 -9.32 -16.62 -7.29
C LEU A 433 -10.77 -17.09 -7.52
N GLY A 434 -11.69 -16.28 -7.02
CA GLY A 434 -13.13 -16.35 -7.26
C GLY A 434 -13.59 -15.34 -8.31
N ASP A 435 -14.76 -14.72 -8.08
CA ASP A 435 -15.34 -13.76 -8.99
C ASP A 435 -14.57 -12.43 -9.03
N VAL A 436 -14.72 -11.71 -10.13
CA VAL A 436 -14.25 -10.32 -10.26
C VAL A 436 -14.95 -9.44 -9.22
N VAL A 437 -14.21 -8.57 -8.54
CA VAL A 437 -14.77 -7.73 -7.45
C VAL A 437 -15.87 -6.78 -7.92
N SER A 438 -15.81 -6.34 -9.17
CA SER A 438 -16.85 -5.55 -9.86
C SER A 438 -16.64 -5.66 -11.36
N LYS A 439 -17.65 -6.14 -12.09
CA LYS A 439 -17.63 -6.21 -13.57
C LYS A 439 -17.66 -4.84 -14.23
N GLU A 440 -18.24 -3.83 -13.55
CA GLU A 440 -18.27 -2.45 -14.05
C GLU A 440 -16.89 -1.81 -14.04
N LEU A 441 -16.14 -2.00 -12.94
CA LEU A 441 -14.79 -1.45 -12.80
C LEU A 441 -13.75 -2.27 -13.56
N PHE A 442 -13.94 -3.56 -13.70
CA PHE A 442 -13.06 -4.51 -14.38
C PHE A 442 -13.85 -5.27 -15.45
N PRO A 443 -14.26 -4.60 -16.55
CA PRO A 443 -15.03 -5.25 -17.60
C PRO A 443 -14.19 -6.32 -18.32
N ASP A 444 -14.83 -7.39 -18.75
CA ASP A 444 -14.25 -8.38 -19.61
C ASP A 444 -13.70 -7.71 -20.89
N LYS A 445 -12.48 -8.06 -21.29
CA LYS A 445 -11.83 -7.49 -22.46
C LYS A 445 -11.97 -8.41 -23.66
#